data_37a3a701be946d662a96a4802e27628f
#
_entry.id   37a3a701be946d662a96a4802e27628f
#
_cell.length_a   1.000
_cell.length_b   1.000
_cell.length_c   1.000
_cell.angle_alpha   90.00
_cell.angle_beta   90.00
_cell.angle_gamma   90.00
#
_symmetry.space_group_name_H-M   'P 1'
#
loop_
_entity.id
_entity.type
_entity.pdbx_description
1 polymer ?
#
loop_
_entity_poly.entity_id
_entity_poly.type
_entity_poly.pdbx_seq_one_letter_code
_entity_poly.pdbx_strand_id
1 'polypeptide(L)'
;MTTANFITFSIDGVQPEFGAPEPDRIISGDPQFRSWNLEEAEGGLYSGIWEATPGKWRIVYEEWEYFSLLSGHSIVTEEGGEPVHLKAGDRMILRPGFRGTWEVVETTRKDYVIKV
;
A
#
# COMPACT_ATOMS: atom_id res chain seq x y z
N MET A 1 35.02 3.79 -6.13
CA MET A 1 33.73 3.73 -5.45
C MET A 1 33.08 2.38 -5.66
N THR A 2 32.55 1.81 -4.61
CA THR A 2 31.94 0.48 -4.67
C THR A 2 30.42 0.65 -4.63
N THR A 3 29.73 -0.04 -5.51
CA THR A 3 28.27 -0.07 -5.51
C THR A 3 27.83 -1.42 -4.96
N ALA A 4 27.09 -1.39 -3.86
CA ALA A 4 26.54 -2.61 -3.30
C ALA A 4 25.37 -3.10 -4.17
N ASN A 5 25.21 -4.42 -4.23
CA ASN A 5 24.11 -5.05 -4.94
C ASN A 5 22.94 -5.38 -3.99
N PHE A 6 22.82 -4.64 -2.90
CA PHE A 6 21.75 -4.79 -1.94
C PHE A 6 21.45 -3.45 -1.26
N ILE A 7 20.22 -3.33 -0.76
CA ILE A 7 19.83 -2.25 0.16
C ILE A 7 19.17 -2.88 1.37
N THR A 8 19.28 -2.19 2.51
CA THR A 8 18.51 -2.57 3.69
C THR A 8 17.10 -1.94 3.58
N PHE A 9 16.08 -2.75 3.75
CA PHE A 9 14.70 -2.28 3.66
C PHE A 9 14.30 -1.58 4.95
N SER A 10 14.71 -0.32 5.09
CA SER A 10 14.54 0.48 6.30
C SER A 10 14.16 1.91 5.93
N ILE A 11 13.24 2.49 6.69
CA ILE A 11 12.82 3.88 6.51
C ILE A 11 13.63 4.86 7.37
N ASP A 12 14.62 4.37 8.11
CA ASP A 12 15.47 5.24 8.93
C ASP A 12 16.17 6.28 8.07
N GLY A 13 15.98 7.56 8.42
CA GLY A 13 16.57 8.67 7.68
C GLY A 13 15.91 8.99 6.35
N VAL A 14 14.82 8.33 6.00
CA VAL A 14 14.09 8.56 4.76
C VAL A 14 12.87 9.42 5.05
N GLN A 15 12.70 10.51 4.29
CA GLN A 15 11.54 11.38 4.42
C GLN A 15 10.36 10.78 3.64
N PRO A 16 9.17 10.69 4.26
CA PRO A 16 8.01 10.18 3.55
C PRO A 16 7.43 11.20 2.59
N GLU A 17 6.74 10.71 1.57
CA GLU A 17 5.86 11.51 0.76
C GLU A 17 4.46 11.42 1.35
N PHE A 18 3.73 12.54 1.36
CA PHE A 18 2.38 12.62 1.90
C PHE A 18 1.37 12.58 0.76
N GLY A 19 0.22 11.96 1.02
CA GLY A 19 -0.84 11.87 0.04
C GLY A 19 -2.17 11.48 0.66
N ALA A 20 -3.14 11.28 -0.20
CA ALA A 20 -4.48 10.85 0.18
C ALA A 20 -5.15 10.26 -1.05
N PRO A 21 -6.26 9.51 -0.88
CA PRO A 21 -7.04 9.09 -2.05
C PRO A 21 -7.60 10.31 -2.77
N GLU A 22 -7.86 10.17 -4.06
CA GLU A 22 -8.60 11.19 -4.80
C GLU A 22 -9.95 11.44 -4.10
N PRO A 23 -10.36 12.72 -3.91
CA PRO A 23 -11.56 13.02 -3.14
C PRO A 23 -12.83 12.30 -3.61
N ASP A 24 -12.99 12.10 -4.91
CA ASP A 24 -14.16 11.42 -5.47
C ASP A 24 -14.13 9.90 -5.25
N ARG A 25 -13.03 9.35 -4.77
CA ARG A 25 -12.92 7.93 -4.43
C ARG A 25 -13.19 7.66 -2.96
N ILE A 26 -13.18 8.68 -2.12
CA ILE A 26 -13.38 8.50 -0.68
C ILE A 26 -14.84 8.18 -0.39
N ILE A 27 -15.08 7.08 0.32
CA ILE A 27 -16.40 6.63 0.75
C ILE A 27 -16.71 7.16 2.14
N SER A 28 -15.72 7.11 3.05
CA SER A 28 -15.90 7.59 4.42
C SER A 28 -14.54 7.92 5.06
N GLY A 29 -14.59 8.81 6.07
CA GLY A 29 -13.41 9.20 6.81
C GLY A 29 -12.55 10.23 6.07
N ASP A 30 -11.35 10.43 6.59
CA ASP A 30 -10.36 11.34 6.00
C ASP A 30 -8.99 10.63 5.98
N PRO A 31 -8.86 9.58 5.17
CA PRO A 31 -7.63 8.80 5.15
C PRO A 31 -6.46 9.63 4.62
N GLN A 32 -5.33 9.53 5.30
CA GLN A 32 -4.10 10.21 4.95
C GLN A 32 -2.99 9.18 4.75
N PHE A 33 -2.17 9.38 3.73
CA PHE A 33 -1.09 8.46 3.37
C PHE A 33 0.28 9.03 3.69
N ARG A 34 1.19 8.13 4.08
CA ARG A 34 2.63 8.40 4.06
C ARG A 34 3.29 7.24 3.30
N SER A 35 4.21 7.57 2.41
CA SER A 35 4.91 6.56 1.61
C SER A 35 6.40 6.78 1.65
N TRP A 36 7.14 5.72 1.91
CA TRP A 36 8.60 5.71 1.87
C TRP A 36 8.99 4.78 0.73
N ASN A 37 9.28 5.35 -0.45
CA ASN A 37 9.71 4.56 -1.59
C ASN A 37 11.21 4.29 -1.46
N LEU A 38 11.57 3.05 -1.22
CA LEU A 38 12.95 2.66 -0.92
C LEU A 38 13.70 2.19 -2.16
N GLU A 39 13.02 1.65 -3.13
CA GLU A 39 13.61 1.18 -4.37
C GLU A 39 12.74 1.56 -5.55
N GLU A 40 13.37 2.11 -6.58
CA GLU A 40 12.75 2.39 -7.85
C GLU A 40 13.70 1.85 -8.92
N ALA A 41 13.31 0.75 -9.55
CA ALA A 41 14.17 0.04 -10.48
C ALA A 41 13.60 0.12 -11.90
N GLU A 42 14.45 -0.21 -12.87
CA GLU A 42 14.06 -0.24 -14.27
C GLU A 42 12.87 -1.17 -14.49
N GLY A 43 12.03 -0.85 -15.47
CA GLY A 43 10.87 -1.65 -15.82
C GLY A 43 9.66 -1.40 -14.93
N GLY A 44 9.62 -0.28 -14.21
CA GLY A 44 8.46 0.09 -13.41
C GLY A 44 8.32 -0.70 -12.13
N LEU A 45 9.45 -1.03 -11.49
CA LEU A 45 9.47 -1.78 -10.23
C LEU A 45 9.70 -0.82 -9.07
N TYR A 46 8.78 -0.83 -8.11
CA TYR A 46 8.82 0.03 -6.93
C TYR A 46 8.65 -0.81 -5.67
N SER A 47 9.37 -0.47 -4.62
CA SER A 47 9.15 -1.09 -3.32
C SER A 47 9.43 -0.11 -2.19
N GLY A 48 8.74 -0.31 -1.08
CA GLY A 48 8.86 0.56 0.06
C GLY A 48 7.86 0.24 1.14
N ILE A 49 7.56 1.26 1.95
CA ILE A 49 6.61 1.17 3.05
C ILE A 49 5.55 2.24 2.86
N TRP A 50 4.31 1.87 3.14
CA TRP A 50 3.14 2.74 3.04
C TRP A 50 2.35 2.66 4.33
N GLU A 51 1.78 3.80 4.73
CA GLU A 51 0.95 3.90 5.91
C GLU A 51 -0.29 4.71 5.57
N ALA A 52 -1.44 4.31 6.12
CA ALA A 52 -2.68 5.05 5.96
C ALA A 52 -3.45 5.13 7.26
N THR A 53 -4.06 6.28 7.50
CA THR A 53 -4.93 6.52 8.64
C THR A 53 -6.36 6.08 8.32
N PRO A 54 -7.26 5.96 9.32
CA PRO A 54 -8.60 5.41 9.11
C PRO A 54 -9.42 6.11 8.04
N GLY A 55 -10.17 5.32 7.30
CA GLY A 55 -11.06 5.74 6.23
C GLY A 55 -11.30 4.62 5.26
N LYS A 56 -12.18 4.87 4.28
CA LYS A 56 -12.53 3.88 3.27
C LYS A 56 -12.61 4.57 1.91
N TRP A 57 -12.03 3.94 0.90
CA TRP A 57 -12.02 4.49 -0.45
C TRP A 57 -12.05 3.39 -1.51
N ARG A 58 -12.47 3.78 -2.71
CA ARG A 58 -12.45 2.89 -3.89
C ARG A 58 -11.06 2.82 -4.47
N ILE A 59 -10.66 1.62 -4.87
CA ILE A 59 -9.39 1.39 -5.55
C ILE A 59 -9.61 0.66 -6.87
N VAL A 60 -8.79 1.02 -7.85
CA VAL A 60 -8.73 0.36 -9.15
C VAL A 60 -7.25 0.15 -9.43
N TYR A 61 -6.84 -1.10 -9.63
CA TYR A 61 -5.43 -1.44 -9.87
C TYR A 61 -5.21 -1.71 -11.35
N GLU A 62 -4.31 -0.96 -11.94
CA GLU A 62 -3.77 -1.23 -13.26
C GLU A 62 -2.39 -1.89 -13.15
N GLU A 63 -1.77 -1.75 -11.99
CA GLU A 63 -0.49 -2.34 -11.62
C GLU A 63 -0.67 -3.67 -10.87
N TRP A 64 0.43 -4.38 -10.72
CA TRP A 64 0.52 -5.56 -9.88
C TRP A 64 1.18 -5.14 -8.56
N GLU A 65 0.63 -5.57 -7.44
CA GLU A 65 1.20 -5.27 -6.13
C GLU A 65 1.21 -6.51 -5.23
N TYR A 66 2.36 -6.78 -4.61
CA TYR A 66 2.47 -7.65 -3.46
C TYR A 66 2.66 -6.78 -2.22
N PHE A 67 1.96 -7.08 -1.12
CA PHE A 67 2.19 -6.37 0.12
C PHE A 67 2.06 -7.28 1.34
N SER A 68 2.67 -6.84 2.43
CA SER A 68 2.63 -7.50 3.73
C SER A 68 2.28 -6.45 4.78
N LEU A 69 1.23 -6.70 5.58
CA LEU A 69 0.88 -5.80 6.66
C LEU A 69 1.87 -5.93 7.79
N LEU A 70 2.38 -4.79 8.24
CA LEU A 70 3.30 -4.70 9.37
C LEU A 70 2.56 -4.40 10.66
N SER A 71 1.49 -3.59 10.59
CA SER A 71 0.69 -3.20 11.75
C SER A 71 -0.67 -2.69 11.32
N GLY A 72 -1.61 -2.64 12.25
CA GLY A 72 -2.93 -2.10 12.03
C GLY A 72 -3.97 -3.13 11.61
N HIS A 73 -5.09 -2.64 11.13
CA HIS A 73 -6.20 -3.47 10.66
C HIS A 73 -6.83 -2.80 9.45
N SER A 74 -6.85 -3.50 8.34
CA SER A 74 -7.49 -3.05 7.10
C SER A 74 -8.43 -4.11 6.56
N ILE A 75 -9.36 -3.69 5.72
CA ILE A 75 -10.31 -4.58 5.06
C ILE A 75 -10.24 -4.29 3.56
N VAL A 76 -9.96 -5.32 2.77
CA VAL A 76 -9.94 -5.23 1.32
C VAL A 76 -11.10 -6.05 0.78
N THR A 77 -11.91 -5.43 -0.08
CA THR A 77 -13.07 -6.09 -0.66
C THR A 77 -13.04 -5.90 -2.17
N GLU A 78 -12.97 -7.00 -2.91
CA GLU A 78 -13.12 -6.93 -4.36
C GLU A 78 -14.60 -6.75 -4.71
N GLU A 79 -14.87 -5.97 -5.75
CA GLU A 79 -16.24 -5.74 -6.22
C GLU A 79 -16.94 -7.08 -6.48
N GLY A 80 -18.07 -7.30 -5.82
CA GLY A 80 -18.82 -8.55 -5.90
C GLY A 80 -18.30 -9.66 -4.99
N GLY A 81 -17.22 -9.42 -4.25
CA GLY A 81 -16.62 -10.41 -3.35
C GLY A 81 -16.87 -10.14 -1.87
N GLU A 82 -16.32 -11.00 -1.03
CA GLU A 82 -16.44 -10.89 0.41
C GLU A 82 -15.32 -10.04 1.00
N PRO A 83 -15.55 -9.30 2.09
CA PRO A 83 -14.49 -8.57 2.77
C PRO A 83 -13.39 -9.48 3.27
N VAL A 84 -12.14 -9.08 3.06
CA VAL A 84 -10.98 -9.78 3.59
C VAL A 84 -10.31 -8.91 4.63
N HIS A 85 -10.30 -9.37 5.89
CA HIS A 85 -9.67 -8.66 7.00
C HIS A 85 -8.19 -8.96 7.04
N LEU A 86 -7.37 -7.90 7.15
CA LEU A 86 -5.93 -8.00 7.15
C LEU A 86 -5.37 -7.44 8.45
N LYS A 87 -4.46 -8.17 9.05
CA LYS A 87 -3.74 -7.81 10.27
C LYS A 87 -2.25 -8.02 10.06
N ALA A 88 -1.45 -7.61 11.04
CA ALA A 88 0.00 -7.80 10.99
C ALA A 88 0.36 -9.26 10.65
N GLY A 89 1.22 -9.43 9.65
CA GLY A 89 1.64 -10.73 9.15
C GLY A 89 0.84 -11.23 7.95
N ASP A 90 -0.31 -10.64 7.65
CA ASP A 90 -1.08 -11.03 6.47
C ASP A 90 -0.45 -10.43 5.21
N ARG A 91 -0.50 -11.19 4.12
CA ARG A 91 0.09 -10.85 2.85
C ARG A 91 -0.91 -11.06 1.73
N MET A 92 -0.82 -10.24 0.69
CA MET A 92 -1.79 -10.29 -0.39
C MET A 92 -1.14 -9.85 -1.71
N ILE A 93 -1.66 -10.36 -2.80
CA ILE A 93 -1.33 -9.87 -4.14
C ILE A 93 -2.59 -9.28 -4.74
N LEU A 94 -2.48 -8.05 -5.24
CA LEU A 94 -3.50 -7.42 -6.07
C LEU A 94 -2.99 -7.39 -7.50
N ARG A 95 -3.79 -7.91 -8.42
CA ARG A 95 -3.42 -8.00 -9.84
C ARG A 95 -4.03 -6.85 -10.64
N PRO A 96 -3.46 -6.54 -11.82
CA PRO A 96 -4.10 -5.59 -12.73
C PRO A 96 -5.54 -6.01 -13.01
N GLY A 97 -6.44 -5.03 -12.94
CA GLY A 97 -7.88 -5.27 -13.11
C GLY A 97 -8.65 -5.37 -11.81
N PHE A 98 -7.96 -5.41 -10.66
CA PHE A 98 -8.65 -5.39 -9.37
C PHE A 98 -9.45 -4.10 -9.23
N ARG A 99 -10.73 -4.24 -8.85
CA ARG A 99 -11.62 -3.12 -8.54
C ARG A 99 -12.33 -3.44 -7.23
N GLY A 100 -12.30 -2.51 -6.30
CA GLY A 100 -12.92 -2.76 -5.01
C GLY A 100 -12.71 -1.59 -4.05
N THR A 101 -12.63 -1.92 -2.76
CA THR A 101 -12.45 -0.93 -1.70
C THR A 101 -11.33 -1.35 -0.76
N TRP A 102 -10.68 -0.34 -0.21
CA TRP A 102 -9.76 -0.48 0.92
C TRP A 102 -10.34 0.29 2.08
N GLU A 103 -10.45 -0.35 3.22
CA GLU A 103 -10.87 0.32 4.46
C GLU A 103 -9.78 0.16 5.51
N VAL A 104 -9.33 1.28 6.06
CA VAL A 104 -8.43 1.28 7.21
C VAL A 104 -9.28 1.46 8.46
N VAL A 105 -9.32 0.42 9.29
CA VAL A 105 -10.01 0.44 10.58
C VAL A 105 -9.10 1.02 11.65
N GLU A 106 -7.85 0.54 11.70
CA GLU A 106 -6.79 1.06 12.54
C GLU A 106 -5.63 1.41 11.64
N THR A 107 -4.96 2.53 11.89
CA THR A 107 -3.82 2.98 11.07
C THR A 107 -2.97 1.79 10.67
N THR A 108 -2.84 1.61 9.37
CA THR A 108 -2.23 0.43 8.77
C THR A 108 -0.91 0.80 8.12
N ARG A 109 0.11 0.00 8.39
CA ARG A 109 1.40 0.09 7.72
C ARG A 109 1.68 -1.21 7.01
N LYS A 110 2.17 -1.12 5.77
CA LYS A 110 2.56 -2.30 4.99
C LYS A 110 3.87 -2.03 4.28
N ASP A 111 4.64 -3.08 4.00
CA ASP A 111 5.64 -3.01 2.95
C ASP A 111 5.02 -3.46 1.63
N TYR A 112 5.53 -2.94 0.52
CA TYR A 112 4.95 -3.19 -0.80
C TYR A 112 6.02 -3.41 -1.85
N VAL A 113 5.65 -4.18 -2.86
CA VAL A 113 6.37 -4.33 -4.12
C VAL A 113 5.36 -4.14 -5.24
N ILE A 114 5.58 -3.13 -6.08
CA ILE A 114 4.67 -2.79 -7.17
C ILE A 114 5.41 -2.91 -8.50
N LYS A 115 4.75 -3.52 -9.46
CA LYS A 115 5.22 -3.60 -10.84
C LYS A 115 4.19 -2.92 -11.75
N VAL A 116 4.62 -1.86 -12.37
CA VAL A 116 3.78 -1.09 -13.30
C VAL A 116 3.92 -1.58 -14.74
#